data_99144ab6e516995ad341098e64b5e68c
#
_entry.id   99144ab6e516995ad341098e64b5e68c
#
_cell.length_a   1.000
_cell.length_b   1.000
_cell.length_c   1.000
_cell.angle_alpha   90.00
_cell.angle_beta   90.00
_cell.angle_gamma   90.00
#
_symmetry.space_group_name_H-M   'P 1'
#
loop_
_entity.id
_entity.type
_entity.pdbx_description
1 polymer ?
#
loop_
_entity_poly.entity_id
_entity_poly.type
_entity_poly.pdbx_seq_one_letter_code
_entity_poly.pdbx_strand_id
1 'polypeptide(L)'
;YVVFNASGGWDTTYLMDPKGVEGINRLYQQGDILTVGNHRIAPIAKHIEQGMSNEDFFAKYGPELRVLNGLDLSVNNHTPCARYMATGKLDSLAYPTFPALVAACHGAEAPLAFLTFGNYSATGNLVPMSRVPYLQSLKLLARADSVEGSDHPYQDTFVSDRIERTLEQQFEARISDARLPR
;
A
#
# COMPACT_ATOMS: atom_id res chain seq x y z
N TYR A 1 -3.23 -7.93 5.71
CA TYR A 1 -2.09 -7.73 4.80
C TYR A 1 -2.30 -6.46 3.99
N VAL A 2 -1.26 -5.65 3.87
CA VAL A 2 -1.26 -4.45 3.03
C VAL A 2 -0.11 -4.57 2.04
N VAL A 3 -0.40 -4.40 0.75
CA VAL A 3 0.62 -4.30 -0.31
C VAL A 3 0.62 -2.88 -0.82
N PHE A 4 1.75 -2.22 -0.66
CA PHE A 4 1.97 -0.87 -1.15
C PHE A 4 2.86 -0.92 -2.39
N ASN A 5 2.31 -0.54 -3.52
CA ASN A 5 3.05 -0.48 -4.79
C ASN A 5 3.32 0.98 -5.15
N ALA A 6 4.56 1.40 -5.00
CA ALA A 6 5.01 2.70 -5.48
C ALA A 6 5.43 2.58 -6.93
N SER A 7 4.65 3.17 -7.82
CA SER A 7 4.90 3.13 -9.26
C SER A 7 5.28 4.49 -9.81
N GLY A 8 6.16 4.50 -10.80
CA GLY A 8 6.55 5.69 -11.57
C GLY A 8 7.47 6.66 -10.81
N GLY A 9 8.63 6.94 -11.36
CA GLY A 9 9.54 7.98 -10.88
C GLY A 9 10.17 7.77 -9.50
N TRP A 10 9.98 6.64 -8.86
CA TRP A 10 10.68 6.33 -7.63
C TRP A 10 12.11 5.91 -7.92
N ASP A 11 13.05 6.65 -7.40
CA ASP A 11 14.46 6.29 -7.44
C ASP A 11 14.83 5.53 -6.16
N THR A 12 15.01 4.23 -6.30
CA THR A 12 15.36 3.33 -5.18
C THR A 12 16.72 3.63 -4.59
N THR A 13 17.60 4.33 -5.34
CA THR A 13 18.94 4.72 -4.85
C THR A 13 18.90 5.77 -3.76
N TYR A 14 17.78 6.45 -3.59
CA TYR A 14 17.58 7.43 -2.51
C TYR A 14 17.02 6.83 -1.23
N LEU A 15 16.81 5.53 -1.16
CA LEU A 15 16.30 4.87 0.02
C LEU A 15 17.09 3.60 0.37
N MET A 16 16.63 2.44 -0.11
CA MET A 16 17.08 1.12 0.34
C MET A 16 18.08 0.44 -0.59
N ASP A 17 18.34 0.99 -1.75
CA ASP A 17 19.33 0.48 -2.70
C ASP A 17 20.40 1.55 -3.04
N PRO A 18 21.17 2.00 -2.04
CA PRO A 18 22.10 3.11 -2.24
C PRO A 18 23.22 2.75 -3.21
N LYS A 19 23.47 3.62 -4.17
CA LYS A 19 24.51 3.53 -5.18
C LYS A 19 25.36 4.79 -5.16
N GLY A 20 26.50 4.76 -4.50
CA GLY A 20 27.44 5.88 -4.41
C GLY A 20 28.32 6.08 -5.65
N VAL A 21 27.80 5.78 -6.84
CA VAL A 21 28.52 5.85 -8.11
C VAL A 21 28.04 7.08 -8.87
N GLU A 22 28.95 7.97 -9.26
CA GLU A 22 28.67 9.24 -9.94
C GLU A 22 27.77 9.11 -11.18
N GLY A 23 27.91 8.03 -11.94
CA GLY A 23 27.08 7.76 -13.10
C GLY A 23 25.62 7.38 -12.79
N ILE A 24 25.32 7.06 -11.52
CA ILE A 24 23.99 6.64 -11.06
C ILE A 24 23.33 7.73 -10.25
N ASN A 25 24.05 8.27 -9.26
CA ASN A 25 23.55 9.40 -8.48
C ASN A 25 24.68 10.40 -8.20
N ARG A 26 24.30 11.68 -7.95
CA ARG A 26 25.26 12.78 -7.69
C ARG A 26 25.08 13.41 -6.31
N LEU A 27 24.16 12.89 -5.48
CA LEU A 27 23.85 13.50 -4.19
C LEU A 27 24.73 13.02 -3.05
N TYR A 28 25.29 11.82 -3.18
CA TYR A 28 26.17 11.21 -2.18
C TYR A 28 27.17 10.27 -2.83
N GLN A 29 28.26 10.01 -2.15
CA GLN A 29 29.31 9.08 -2.60
C GLN A 29 29.21 7.72 -1.90
N GLN A 30 29.98 6.75 -2.36
CA GLN A 30 30.00 5.40 -1.78
C GLN A 30 30.34 5.40 -0.28
N GLY A 31 31.21 6.29 0.15
CA GLY A 31 31.63 6.43 1.55
C GLY A 31 30.57 7.05 2.46
N ASP A 32 29.57 7.71 1.89
CA ASP A 32 28.51 8.39 2.64
C ASP A 32 27.32 7.46 2.97
N ILE A 33 27.29 6.26 2.37
CA ILE A 33 26.21 5.30 2.57
C ILE A 33 26.16 4.87 4.03
N LEU A 34 25.01 5.03 4.64
CA LEU A 34 24.78 4.68 6.03
C LEU A 34 24.46 3.20 6.20
N THR A 35 24.83 2.67 7.36
CA THR A 35 24.41 1.34 7.79
C THR A 35 23.64 1.47 9.10
N VAL A 36 22.39 1.05 9.08
CA VAL A 36 21.51 1.05 10.26
C VAL A 36 21.02 -0.37 10.49
N GLY A 37 21.49 -0.98 11.57
CA GLY A 37 21.31 -2.41 11.81
C GLY A 37 21.89 -3.24 10.66
N ASN A 38 21.05 -4.02 10.01
CA ASN A 38 21.44 -4.86 8.86
C ASN A 38 21.16 -4.22 7.50
N HIS A 39 20.74 -2.95 7.48
CA HIS A 39 20.31 -2.27 6.26
C HIS A 39 21.33 -1.23 5.82
N ARG A 40 21.64 -1.23 4.53
CA ARG A 40 22.37 -0.14 3.89
C ARG A 40 21.35 0.82 3.31
N ILE A 41 21.48 2.10 3.63
CA ILE A 41 20.51 3.13 3.24
C ILE A 41 21.22 4.36 2.67
N ALA A 42 20.51 5.10 1.82
CA ALA A 42 21.00 6.37 1.32
C ALA A 42 21.04 7.43 2.44
N PRO A 43 22.08 8.26 2.49
CA PRO A 43 22.27 9.31 3.51
C PRO A 43 21.41 10.55 3.18
N ILE A 44 20.15 10.35 2.92
CA ILE A 44 19.22 11.43 2.57
C ILE A 44 18.60 11.99 3.83
N ALA A 45 18.98 13.22 4.13
CA ALA A 45 18.37 13.97 5.21
C ALA A 45 16.93 14.36 4.86
N LYS A 46 16.13 14.48 5.87
CA LYS A 46 14.76 14.92 5.77
C LYS A 46 14.66 16.37 5.27
N HIS A 47 13.80 16.58 4.28
CA HIS A 47 13.43 17.92 3.79
C HIS A 47 11.94 18.23 3.95
N ILE A 48 11.18 17.35 4.63
CA ILE A 48 9.75 17.52 4.86
C ILE A 48 9.54 17.80 6.35
N GLU A 49 8.86 18.87 6.68
CA GLU A 49 8.68 19.33 8.06
C GLU A 49 8.10 18.27 9.02
N GLN A 50 7.30 17.35 8.54
CA GLN A 50 6.66 16.31 9.35
C GLN A 50 7.13 14.88 9.01
N GLY A 51 8.11 14.73 8.18
CA GLY A 51 8.60 13.43 7.77
C GLY A 51 9.67 12.85 8.72
N MET A 52 10.01 11.62 8.50
CA MET A 52 11.06 10.88 9.18
C MET A 52 12.26 10.78 8.25
N SER A 53 13.49 10.91 8.75
CA SER A 53 14.68 10.64 7.95
C SER A 53 14.78 9.15 7.60
N ASN A 54 15.57 8.81 6.58
CA ASN A 54 15.86 7.40 6.29
C ASN A 54 16.46 6.70 7.51
N GLU A 55 17.40 7.36 8.18
CA GLU A 55 18.06 6.82 9.36
C GLU A 55 17.08 6.53 10.50
N ASP A 56 16.22 7.50 10.84
CA ASP A 56 15.20 7.33 11.88
C ASP A 56 14.20 6.21 11.54
N PHE A 57 13.82 6.13 10.25
CA PHE A 57 12.91 5.09 9.78
C PHE A 57 13.52 3.69 9.97
N PHE A 58 14.75 3.49 9.53
CA PHE A 58 15.41 2.20 9.64
C PHE A 58 15.88 1.88 11.06
N ALA A 59 16.19 2.89 11.87
CA ALA A 59 16.45 2.70 13.30
C ALA A 59 15.20 2.16 14.02
N LYS A 60 14.02 2.69 13.66
CA LYS A 60 12.75 2.31 14.29
C LYS A 60 12.18 1.00 13.76
N TYR A 61 12.13 0.83 12.44
CA TYR A 61 11.41 -0.27 11.78
C TYR A 61 12.34 -1.32 11.15
N GLY A 62 13.61 -1.02 11.00
CA GLY A 62 14.60 -1.90 10.37
C GLY A 62 14.61 -3.33 10.91
N PRO A 63 14.52 -3.57 12.23
CA PRO A 63 14.48 -4.92 12.78
C PRO A 63 13.35 -5.81 12.24
N GLU A 64 12.23 -5.19 11.83
CA GLU A 64 11.05 -5.88 11.31
C GLU A 64 11.02 -5.96 9.78
N LEU A 65 11.97 -5.31 9.10
CA LEU A 65 11.99 -5.21 7.65
C LEU A 65 12.88 -6.29 7.02
N ARG A 66 12.49 -6.69 5.80
CA ARG A 66 13.33 -7.39 4.85
C ARG A 66 13.40 -6.60 3.57
N VAL A 67 14.62 -6.27 3.14
CA VAL A 67 14.90 -5.54 1.90
C VAL A 67 15.49 -6.51 0.89
N LEU A 68 14.90 -6.56 -0.30
CA LEU A 68 15.36 -7.35 -1.44
C LEU A 68 15.73 -6.39 -2.56
N ASN A 69 17.00 -6.24 -2.80
CA ASN A 69 17.56 -5.41 -3.87
C ASN A 69 18.03 -6.27 -5.04
N GLY A 70 18.23 -5.65 -6.21
CA GLY A 70 18.80 -6.29 -7.38
C GLY A 70 17.84 -7.22 -8.12
N LEU A 71 16.52 -7.02 -7.95
CA LEU A 71 15.52 -7.74 -8.74
C LEU A 71 15.50 -7.20 -10.18
N ASP A 72 16.04 -7.96 -11.11
CA ASP A 72 15.94 -7.67 -12.53
C ASP A 72 14.77 -8.45 -13.13
N LEU A 73 13.77 -7.73 -13.60
CA LEU A 73 12.59 -8.31 -14.25
C LEU A 73 12.78 -8.46 -15.77
N SER A 74 13.90 -8.00 -16.31
CA SER A 74 14.20 -7.98 -17.74
C SER A 74 13.08 -7.36 -18.61
N VAL A 75 12.38 -6.37 -18.03
CA VAL A 75 11.24 -5.71 -18.65
C VAL A 75 11.45 -4.20 -18.66
N ASN A 76 11.43 -3.61 -19.83
CA ASN A 76 11.57 -2.16 -20.04
C ASN A 76 10.22 -1.51 -20.40
N ASN A 77 9.16 -1.80 -19.64
CA ASN A 77 7.84 -1.22 -19.82
C ASN A 77 7.06 -1.26 -18.49
N HIS A 78 6.46 -0.15 -18.12
CA HIS A 78 5.74 -0.01 -16.84
C HIS A 78 4.61 -1.03 -16.66
N THR A 79 3.76 -1.19 -17.67
CA THR A 79 2.56 -2.06 -17.55
C THR A 79 2.91 -3.55 -17.42
N PRO A 80 3.74 -4.15 -18.28
CA PRO A 80 4.18 -5.54 -18.07
C PRO A 80 4.98 -5.72 -16.78
N CYS A 81 5.83 -4.76 -16.41
CA CYS A 81 6.60 -4.81 -15.19
C CYS A 81 5.69 -4.83 -13.95
N ALA A 82 4.71 -3.94 -13.87
CA ALA A 82 3.75 -3.91 -12.77
C ALA A 82 2.95 -5.21 -12.67
N ARG A 83 2.57 -5.79 -13.81
CA ARG A 83 1.91 -7.09 -13.87
C ARG A 83 2.80 -8.21 -13.36
N TYR A 84 4.03 -8.25 -13.81
CA TYR A 84 4.99 -9.27 -13.39
C TYR A 84 5.26 -9.19 -11.89
N MET A 85 5.47 -8.00 -11.36
CA MET A 85 5.62 -7.78 -9.92
C MET A 85 4.40 -8.23 -9.12
N ALA A 86 3.21 -8.01 -9.65
CA ALA A 86 1.98 -8.35 -8.96
C ALA A 86 1.63 -9.85 -9.00
N THR A 87 2.02 -10.57 -10.06
CA THR A 87 1.54 -11.93 -10.33
C THR A 87 2.64 -12.96 -10.53
N GLY A 88 3.89 -12.54 -10.71
CA GLY A 88 4.99 -13.42 -11.13
C GLY A 88 4.89 -13.91 -12.58
N LYS A 89 3.96 -13.35 -13.40
CA LYS A 89 3.75 -13.77 -14.77
C LYS A 89 3.62 -12.56 -15.72
N LEU A 90 4.44 -12.55 -16.77
CA LEU A 90 4.55 -11.42 -17.67
C LEU A 90 3.42 -11.35 -18.69
N ASP A 91 3.06 -12.45 -19.26
CA ASP A 91 2.26 -12.61 -20.48
C ASP A 91 0.78 -12.95 -20.23
N SER A 92 0.35 -13.12 -18.99
CA SER A 92 -1.01 -13.52 -18.68
C SER A 92 -1.73 -12.52 -17.77
N LEU A 93 -2.93 -12.12 -18.19
CA LEU A 93 -3.87 -11.33 -17.39
C LEU A 93 -4.71 -12.21 -16.42
N ALA A 94 -4.69 -13.52 -16.62
CA ALA A 94 -5.54 -14.46 -15.86
C ALA A 94 -4.97 -14.82 -14.48
N TYR A 95 -3.67 -14.58 -14.26
CA TYR A 95 -3.05 -14.93 -12.99
C TYR A 95 -3.49 -13.96 -11.88
N PRO A 96 -3.88 -14.51 -10.72
CA PRO A 96 -4.19 -13.67 -9.56
C PRO A 96 -2.94 -12.96 -9.05
N THR A 97 -3.15 -11.79 -8.50
CA THR A 97 -2.10 -11.06 -7.80
C THR A 97 -1.75 -11.73 -6.48
N PHE A 98 -0.53 -11.54 -5.98
CA PHE A 98 -0.11 -12.06 -4.68
C PHE A 98 -1.09 -11.69 -3.54
N PRO A 99 -1.56 -10.43 -3.41
CA PRO A 99 -2.57 -10.10 -2.40
C PRO A 99 -3.88 -10.87 -2.56
N ALA A 100 -4.29 -11.18 -3.78
CA ALA A 100 -5.50 -11.99 -4.01
C ALA A 100 -5.33 -13.43 -3.54
N LEU A 101 -4.13 -14.02 -3.71
CA LEU A 101 -3.81 -15.33 -3.15
C LEU A 101 -3.86 -15.31 -1.62
N VAL A 102 -3.28 -14.28 -1.00
CA VAL A 102 -3.33 -14.10 0.46
C VAL A 102 -4.77 -13.98 0.94
N ALA A 103 -5.59 -13.18 0.26
CA ALA A 103 -7.01 -13.01 0.59
C ALA A 103 -7.79 -14.33 0.47
N ALA A 104 -7.52 -15.11 -0.57
CA ALA A 104 -8.15 -16.43 -0.76
C ALA A 104 -7.77 -17.42 0.34
N CYS A 105 -6.52 -17.40 0.79
CA CYS A 105 -6.05 -18.33 1.82
C CYS A 105 -6.48 -17.94 3.25
N HIS A 106 -6.64 -16.66 3.53
CA HIS A 106 -6.77 -16.16 4.91
C HIS A 106 -8.04 -15.35 5.17
N GLY A 107 -8.81 -15.00 4.16
CA GLY A 107 -9.93 -14.08 4.32
C GLY A 107 -11.05 -14.25 3.31
N ALA A 108 -11.18 -15.41 2.66
CA ALA A 108 -12.20 -15.64 1.63
C ALA A 108 -13.64 -15.36 2.11
N GLU A 109 -13.91 -15.64 3.38
CA GLU A 109 -15.21 -15.42 4.02
C GLU A 109 -15.42 -13.99 4.53
N ALA A 110 -14.40 -13.12 4.43
CA ALA A 110 -14.53 -11.77 4.89
C ALA A 110 -15.39 -10.93 3.92
N PRO A 111 -16.26 -10.03 4.42
CA PRO A 111 -17.11 -9.19 3.56
C PRO A 111 -16.33 -8.33 2.55
N LEU A 112 -15.11 -7.94 2.90
CA LEU A 112 -14.16 -7.21 2.05
C LEU A 112 -12.84 -7.99 1.99
N ALA A 113 -12.88 -9.20 1.43
CA ALA A 113 -11.73 -10.08 1.35
C ALA A 113 -10.54 -9.44 0.62
N PHE A 114 -10.83 -8.69 -0.46
CA PHE A 114 -9.81 -8.03 -1.26
C PHE A 114 -10.22 -6.60 -1.64
N LEU A 115 -9.57 -5.63 -1.05
CA LEU A 115 -9.76 -4.21 -1.34
C LEU A 115 -8.57 -3.68 -2.13
N THR A 116 -8.82 -2.99 -3.24
CA THR A 116 -7.75 -2.44 -4.08
C THR A 116 -8.00 -0.99 -4.48
N PHE A 117 -6.91 -0.23 -4.51
CA PHE A 117 -6.84 1.14 -5.05
C PHE A 117 -5.97 1.18 -6.32
N GLY A 118 -5.28 0.09 -6.62
CA GLY A 118 -4.32 -0.01 -7.70
C GLY A 118 -4.92 -0.30 -9.07
N ASN A 119 -4.12 -0.08 -10.10
CA ASN A 119 -4.51 -0.35 -11.48
C ASN A 119 -4.50 -1.84 -11.83
N TYR A 120 -3.58 -2.60 -11.23
CA TYR A 120 -3.47 -4.03 -11.49
C TYR A 120 -3.82 -4.84 -10.23
N SER A 121 -4.94 -5.54 -10.30
CA SER A 121 -5.53 -6.21 -9.15
C SER A 121 -6.35 -7.44 -9.53
N ALA A 122 -5.87 -8.23 -10.48
CA ALA A 122 -6.53 -9.45 -10.90
C ALA A 122 -6.66 -10.44 -9.72
N THR A 123 -7.87 -10.99 -9.53
CA THR A 123 -8.13 -11.98 -8.48
C THR A 123 -8.16 -13.42 -8.98
N GLY A 124 -8.19 -13.62 -10.31
CA GLY A 124 -8.36 -14.96 -10.89
C GLY A 124 -9.64 -15.66 -10.43
N ASN A 125 -10.68 -14.89 -10.07
CA ASN A 125 -11.94 -15.38 -9.50
C ASN A 125 -11.82 -16.11 -8.15
N LEU A 126 -10.69 -15.97 -7.45
CA LEU A 126 -10.47 -16.60 -6.15
C LEU A 126 -11.27 -15.93 -5.03
N VAL A 127 -11.40 -14.61 -5.09
CA VAL A 127 -12.13 -13.79 -4.13
C VAL A 127 -12.82 -12.63 -4.84
N PRO A 128 -13.95 -12.14 -4.32
CA PRO A 128 -14.55 -10.91 -4.81
C PRO A 128 -13.61 -9.74 -4.58
N MET A 129 -13.53 -8.85 -5.57
CA MET A 129 -12.70 -7.66 -5.50
C MET A 129 -13.56 -6.42 -5.31
N SER A 130 -13.24 -5.64 -4.28
CA SER A 130 -13.79 -4.30 -4.08
C SER A 130 -12.76 -3.26 -4.53
N ARG A 131 -13.07 -2.51 -5.58
CA ARG A 131 -12.19 -1.48 -6.11
C ARG A 131 -12.67 -0.09 -5.68
N VAL A 132 -11.78 0.68 -5.09
CA VAL A 132 -12.01 2.09 -4.79
C VAL A 132 -11.15 2.92 -5.75
N PRO A 133 -11.76 3.51 -6.79
CA PRO A 133 -11.01 4.19 -7.85
C PRO A 133 -10.34 5.48 -7.37
N TYR A 134 -10.90 6.13 -6.36
CA TYR A 134 -10.42 7.42 -5.85
C TYR A 134 -10.42 7.43 -4.32
N LEU A 135 -9.38 8.02 -3.73
CA LEU A 135 -9.27 8.20 -2.28
C LEU A 135 -10.44 9.03 -1.71
N GLN A 136 -10.98 9.96 -2.50
CA GLN A 136 -12.16 10.75 -2.12
C GLN A 136 -13.41 9.89 -1.93
N SER A 137 -13.58 8.82 -2.72
CA SER A 137 -14.70 7.89 -2.54
C SER A 137 -14.61 7.17 -1.19
N LEU A 138 -13.42 6.93 -0.69
CA LEU A 138 -13.21 6.34 0.63
C LEU A 138 -13.51 7.33 1.76
N LYS A 139 -13.16 8.60 1.57
CA LYS A 139 -13.52 9.67 2.50
C LYS A 139 -15.05 9.84 2.57
N LEU A 140 -15.72 9.77 1.41
CA LEU A 140 -17.19 9.80 1.33
C LEU A 140 -17.85 8.62 2.06
N LEU A 141 -17.27 7.43 1.95
CA LEU A 141 -17.78 6.23 2.63
C LEU A 141 -17.47 6.25 4.13
N ALA A 142 -16.32 6.82 4.51
CA ALA A 142 -15.87 6.85 5.90
C ALA A 142 -16.44 8.03 6.69
N ARG A 143 -16.68 9.19 6.03
CA ARG A 143 -17.19 10.41 6.63
C ARG A 143 -17.95 11.22 5.57
N ALA A 144 -19.19 10.88 5.35
CA ALA A 144 -20.04 11.56 4.38
C ALA A 144 -20.26 13.06 4.72
N ASP A 145 -20.12 13.41 5.99
CA ASP A 145 -20.29 14.76 6.55
C ASP A 145 -19.04 15.65 6.42
N SER A 146 -17.87 15.08 6.16
CA SER A 146 -16.58 15.79 6.20
C SER A 146 -16.09 16.34 4.85
N VAL A 147 -16.88 16.24 3.80
CA VAL A 147 -16.50 16.75 2.47
C VAL A 147 -16.93 18.19 2.34
N GLU A 148 -16.03 19.12 2.72
CA GLU A 148 -16.26 20.55 2.55
C GLU A 148 -16.55 20.92 1.09
N GLY A 149 -17.63 21.67 0.87
CA GLY A 149 -17.87 22.43 -0.36
C GLY A 149 -18.56 21.70 -1.49
N SER A 150 -19.17 20.56 -1.27
CA SER A 150 -19.98 19.90 -2.28
C SER A 150 -21.46 19.89 -1.89
N ASP A 151 -22.30 20.48 -2.74
CA ASP A 151 -23.73 20.19 -2.77
C ASP A 151 -23.91 18.71 -3.14
N HIS A 152 -23.62 17.82 -2.21
CA HIS A 152 -23.82 16.40 -2.45
C HIS A 152 -25.28 16.04 -2.28
N PRO A 153 -25.92 15.48 -3.31
CA PRO A 153 -27.30 15.02 -3.26
C PRO A 153 -27.53 13.87 -2.27
N TYR A 154 -26.48 13.42 -1.59
CA TYR A 154 -26.50 12.33 -0.60
C TYR A 154 -26.33 12.79 0.85
N GLN A 155 -26.28 14.10 1.11
CA GLN A 155 -26.31 14.66 2.47
C GLN A 155 -27.75 14.78 3.02
N ASP A 156 -28.49 13.71 3.00
CA ASP A 156 -29.59 13.58 3.91
C ASP A 156 -29.01 13.23 5.28
N THR A 157 -29.00 14.20 6.19
CA THR A 157 -28.51 14.05 7.56
C THR A 157 -29.17 12.88 8.27
N PHE A 158 -30.44 12.61 7.96
CA PHE A 158 -31.16 11.46 8.48
C PHE A 158 -30.55 10.12 8.03
N VAL A 159 -30.11 10.02 6.78
CA VAL A 159 -29.47 8.80 6.23
C VAL A 159 -28.06 8.65 6.81
N SER A 160 -27.30 9.74 6.92
CA SER A 160 -25.97 9.74 7.53
C SER A 160 -26.01 9.30 8.99
N ASP A 161 -26.88 9.86 9.79
CA ASP A 161 -27.07 9.51 11.20
C ASP A 161 -27.54 8.05 11.39
N ARG A 162 -28.30 7.54 10.44
CA ARG A 162 -28.74 6.15 10.48
C ARG A 162 -27.63 5.19 10.12
N ILE A 163 -26.79 5.54 9.15
CA ILE A 163 -25.61 4.76 8.77
C ILE A 163 -24.62 4.74 9.94
N GLU A 164 -24.32 5.88 10.54
CA GLU A 164 -23.40 5.95 11.69
C GLU A 164 -23.89 5.10 12.85
N ARG A 165 -25.14 5.26 13.27
CA ARG A 165 -25.72 4.44 14.33
C ARG A 165 -25.67 2.94 14.01
N THR A 166 -25.91 2.56 12.76
CA THR A 166 -25.83 1.16 12.35
C THR A 166 -24.39 0.64 12.40
N LEU A 167 -23.42 1.46 11.97
CA LEU A 167 -21.99 1.10 12.02
C LEU A 167 -21.50 0.99 13.47
N GLU A 168 -21.88 1.92 14.34
CA GLU A 168 -21.57 1.86 15.77
C GLU A 168 -22.16 0.61 16.43
N GLN A 169 -23.42 0.30 16.19
CA GLN A 169 -24.05 -0.91 16.69
C GLN A 169 -23.37 -2.19 16.19
N GLN A 170 -23.00 -2.23 14.92
CA GLN A 170 -22.25 -3.36 14.36
C GLN A 170 -20.84 -3.47 14.93
N PHE A 171 -20.20 -2.35 15.17
CA PHE A 171 -18.86 -2.31 15.77
C PHE A 171 -18.90 -2.78 17.23
N GLU A 172 -19.84 -2.29 18.03
CA GLU A 172 -20.05 -2.72 19.42
C GLU A 172 -20.43 -4.21 19.50
N ALA A 173 -21.31 -4.68 18.61
CA ALA A 173 -21.68 -6.10 18.53
C ALA A 173 -20.47 -6.98 18.19
N ARG A 174 -19.57 -6.52 17.31
CA ARG A 174 -18.33 -7.25 16.98
C ARG A 174 -17.31 -7.25 18.10
N ILE A 175 -17.18 -6.16 18.86
CA ILE A 175 -16.28 -6.09 20.03
C ILE A 175 -16.81 -6.98 21.14
N SER A 176 -18.13 -7.01 21.36
CA SER A 176 -18.76 -7.85 22.39
C SER A 176 -18.82 -9.33 22.00
N ASP A 177 -18.80 -9.66 20.72
CA ASP A 177 -18.73 -11.06 20.26
C ASP A 177 -17.26 -11.54 20.32
N ALA A 178 -16.93 -12.30 21.37
CA ALA A 178 -15.61 -12.84 21.66
C ALA A 178 -15.04 -13.80 20.55
N ARG A 179 -15.59 -13.79 19.36
CA ARG A 179 -15.21 -14.62 18.21
C ARG A 179 -14.26 -13.93 17.23
N LEU A 180 -13.68 -12.78 17.56
CA LEU A 180 -12.57 -12.23 16.79
C LEU A 180 -11.36 -13.17 16.94
N PRO A 181 -10.86 -13.80 15.87
CA PRO A 181 -9.65 -14.60 15.96
C PRO A 181 -8.49 -13.69 16.38
N ARG A 182 -7.74 -14.16 17.38
CA ARG A 182 -6.52 -13.51 17.85
C ARG A 182 -5.41 -13.60 16.81
#